data_3dfa3280ec39269d840e39ecf21e2023
#
_entry.id   3dfa3280ec39269d840e39ecf21e2023
#
_cell.length_a   1.000
_cell.length_b   1.000
_cell.length_c   1.000
_cell.angle_alpha   90.00
_cell.angle_beta   90.00
_cell.angle_gamma   90.00
#
_symmetry.space_group_name_H-M   'P 1'
#
loop_
_entity.id
_entity.type
_entity.pdbx_description
1 polymer ?
#
loop_
_entity_poly.entity_id
_entity_poly.type
_entity_poly.pdbx_seq_one_letter_code
_entity_poly.pdbx_strand_id
1 'polypeptide(L)'
;MKKLAFIAAFLGFVILSGTSLKAQSEKKLDVGISEHLDDTLPLNLQFTDESGKLVKLGDYINKPTVLSFVYFDCPGLCNPLLDGVNDVVGKVDLKLGIDYDVLTISFNPGDSYLKAVEKKANFSTNITEANAKNWNYLVGDDTNVNAILDACGFKVKKVGVDYMHPSAIILISPDAKITRYLYGTYFLPFDLKMAVSEASQGVSRPTITRVLQFCFSYDPQGQKYTLQITKISATVILFFALILLLVLIIKPKRKKTV
;
A
#
# COMPACT_ATOMS: atom_id res chain seq x y z
N MET A 1 25.23 -30.71 -38.32
CA MET A 1 24.55 -31.70 -37.46
C MET A 1 24.92 -31.51 -36.00
N LYS A 2 26.21 -31.40 -35.60
CA LYS A 2 26.60 -31.28 -34.15
C LYS A 2 26.00 -30.03 -33.43
N LYS A 3 25.80 -28.86 -34.13
CA LYS A 3 25.25 -27.64 -33.54
C LYS A 3 23.71 -27.77 -33.28
N LEU A 4 22.99 -28.49 -34.09
CA LEU A 4 21.56 -28.74 -33.92
C LEU A 4 21.28 -29.64 -32.70
N ALA A 5 22.16 -30.65 -32.52
CA ALA A 5 22.05 -31.57 -31.38
C ALA A 5 22.36 -30.84 -30.05
N PHE A 6 23.29 -29.86 -30.03
CA PHE A 6 23.58 -29.07 -28.83
C PHE A 6 22.42 -28.13 -28.46
N ILE A 7 21.78 -27.52 -29.45
CA ILE A 7 20.59 -26.64 -29.23
C ILE A 7 19.42 -27.47 -28.72
N ALA A 8 19.19 -28.66 -29.29
CA ALA A 8 18.12 -29.56 -28.84
C ALA A 8 18.36 -30.08 -27.41
N ALA A 9 19.63 -30.40 -27.06
CA ALA A 9 19.98 -30.82 -25.70
C ALA A 9 19.83 -29.68 -24.68
N PHE A 10 20.16 -28.44 -25.04
CA PHE A 10 20.00 -27.28 -24.18
C PHE A 10 18.51 -26.90 -23.99
N LEU A 11 17.70 -26.95 -25.06
CA LEU A 11 16.26 -26.78 -24.94
C LEU A 11 15.61 -27.87 -24.08
N GLY A 12 16.05 -29.13 -24.23
CA GLY A 12 15.57 -30.24 -23.42
C GLY A 12 15.92 -30.06 -21.93
N PHE A 13 17.10 -29.54 -21.60
CA PHE A 13 17.52 -29.28 -20.22
C PHE A 13 16.71 -28.14 -19.59
N VAL A 14 16.40 -27.06 -20.35
CA VAL A 14 15.56 -25.94 -19.89
C VAL A 14 14.11 -26.37 -19.65
N ILE A 15 13.59 -27.29 -20.47
CA ILE A 15 12.22 -27.83 -20.31
C ILE A 15 12.15 -28.80 -19.12
N LEU A 16 13.17 -29.62 -18.86
CA LEU A 16 13.20 -30.51 -17.71
C LEU A 16 13.37 -29.79 -16.36
N SER A 17 14.04 -28.64 -16.34
CA SER A 17 14.16 -27.81 -15.13
C SER A 17 12.90 -27.00 -14.83
N GLY A 18 11.96 -26.90 -15.76
CA GLY A 18 10.71 -26.13 -15.61
C GLY A 18 9.59 -26.83 -14.84
N THR A 19 9.72 -28.12 -14.49
CA THR A 19 8.60 -28.91 -13.93
C THR A 19 8.48 -28.90 -12.40
N SER A 20 9.18 -28.03 -11.71
CA SER A 20 9.05 -27.87 -10.24
C SER A 20 8.76 -26.45 -9.78
N LEU A 21 8.11 -25.64 -10.61
CA LEU A 21 7.39 -24.48 -10.09
C LEU A 21 6.08 -24.97 -9.45
N LYS A 22 6.20 -25.56 -8.25
CA LYS A 22 5.09 -25.55 -7.32
C LYS A 22 4.71 -24.08 -7.17
N ALA A 23 3.52 -23.71 -7.69
CA ALA A 23 2.87 -22.46 -7.31
C ALA A 23 2.92 -22.41 -5.79
N GLN A 24 3.77 -21.55 -5.23
CA GLN A 24 3.69 -21.23 -3.82
C GLN A 24 2.27 -20.71 -3.65
N SER A 25 1.44 -21.51 -2.98
CA SER A 25 0.16 -21.06 -2.45
C SER A 25 0.42 -19.66 -1.87
N GLU A 26 -0.26 -18.66 -2.38
CA GLU A 26 -0.19 -17.32 -1.80
C GLU A 26 -0.48 -17.46 -0.32
N LYS A 27 0.57 -17.35 0.50
CA LYS A 27 0.43 -17.38 1.95
C LYS A 27 -0.44 -16.19 2.28
N LYS A 28 -1.72 -16.47 2.63
CA LYS A 28 -2.69 -15.46 3.00
C LYS A 28 -2.01 -14.55 4.01
N LEU A 29 -1.85 -13.28 3.66
CA LEU A 29 -1.16 -12.32 4.50
C LEU A 29 -1.95 -12.20 5.81
N ASP A 30 -1.39 -12.64 6.93
CA ASP A 30 -2.04 -12.51 8.24
C ASP A 30 -2.09 -11.05 8.69
N VAL A 31 -1.08 -10.25 8.30
CA VAL A 31 -0.95 -8.80 8.56
C VAL A 31 -0.29 -8.14 7.36
N GLY A 32 -0.76 -6.99 6.95
CA GLY A 32 -0.18 -6.24 5.82
C GLY A 32 -1.23 -5.59 4.95
N ILE A 33 -0.83 -5.09 3.78
CA ILE A 33 -1.70 -4.45 2.81
C ILE A 33 -1.64 -5.22 1.49
N SER A 34 -2.82 -5.59 0.99
CA SER A 34 -3.02 -6.01 -0.40
C SER A 34 -3.65 -4.83 -1.12
N GLU A 35 -2.91 -4.12 -1.99
CA GLU A 35 -3.43 -2.92 -2.65
C GLU A 35 -4.65 -3.26 -3.53
N HIS A 36 -5.77 -2.61 -3.26
CA HIS A 36 -7.03 -2.68 -3.99
C HIS A 36 -7.22 -1.42 -4.86
N LEU A 37 -6.23 -1.14 -5.69
CA LEU A 37 -6.30 0.01 -6.60
C LEU A 37 -7.47 -0.14 -7.57
N ASP A 38 -8.16 0.99 -7.86
CA ASP A 38 -9.38 1.10 -8.66
C ASP A 38 -10.65 0.53 -8.00
N ASP A 39 -10.57 -0.16 -6.88
CA ASP A 39 -11.74 -0.59 -6.14
C ASP A 39 -12.42 0.61 -5.46
N THR A 40 -13.74 0.54 -5.32
CA THR A 40 -14.55 1.60 -4.73
C THR A 40 -14.93 1.24 -3.30
N LEU A 41 -14.79 2.20 -2.37
CA LEU A 41 -15.17 2.02 -0.98
C LEU A 41 -16.69 1.94 -0.80
N PRO A 42 -17.18 1.12 0.13
CA PRO A 42 -18.60 1.03 0.48
C PRO A 42 -19.06 2.25 1.30
N LEU A 43 -19.61 3.27 0.63
CA LEU A 43 -19.96 4.56 1.21
C LEU A 43 -21.12 4.52 2.24
N ASN A 44 -21.86 3.41 2.31
CA ASN A 44 -22.97 3.22 3.22
C ASN A 44 -22.57 2.73 4.62
N LEU A 45 -21.29 2.46 4.85
CA LEU A 45 -20.79 2.04 6.16
C LEU A 45 -21.05 3.14 7.21
N GLN A 46 -21.39 2.71 8.42
CA GLN A 46 -21.76 3.61 9.52
C GLN A 46 -20.67 3.67 10.57
N PHE A 47 -20.37 4.88 10.99
CA PHE A 47 -19.37 5.20 12.01
C PHE A 47 -19.93 6.24 12.99
N THR A 48 -19.25 6.43 14.09
CA THR A 48 -19.53 7.53 15.03
C THR A 48 -18.39 8.55 14.91
N ASP A 49 -18.74 9.82 14.70
CA ASP A 49 -17.77 10.91 14.64
C ASP A 49 -17.35 11.43 16.03
N GLU A 50 -16.46 12.41 16.06
CA GLU A 50 -15.96 13.00 17.31
C GLU A 50 -17.06 13.70 18.14
N SER A 51 -18.19 14.08 17.53
CA SER A 51 -19.32 14.66 18.24
C SER A 51 -20.25 13.59 18.88
N GLY A 52 -19.96 12.32 18.64
CA GLY A 52 -20.80 11.19 19.07
C GLY A 52 -21.98 10.94 18.13
N LYS A 53 -22.04 11.56 16.96
CA LYS A 53 -23.10 11.41 15.97
C LYS A 53 -22.81 10.22 15.06
N LEU A 54 -23.86 9.42 14.79
CA LEU A 54 -23.81 8.37 13.78
C LEU A 54 -23.84 9.00 12.37
N VAL A 55 -22.85 8.64 11.55
CA VAL A 55 -22.59 9.20 10.22
C VAL A 55 -22.31 8.09 9.21
N LYS A 56 -22.42 8.37 7.92
CA LYS A 56 -22.00 7.46 6.86
C LYS A 56 -20.60 7.81 6.39
N LEU A 57 -19.83 6.81 5.96
CA LEU A 57 -18.53 7.03 5.35
C LEU A 57 -18.59 8.01 4.18
N GLY A 58 -19.65 7.92 3.36
CA GLY A 58 -19.86 8.79 2.22
C GLY A 58 -20.04 10.27 2.55
N ASP A 59 -20.39 10.60 3.79
CA ASP A 59 -20.52 12.00 4.22
C ASP A 59 -19.16 12.71 4.26
N TYR A 60 -18.04 11.94 4.30
CA TYR A 60 -16.67 12.42 4.43
C TYR A 60 -15.83 12.25 3.15
N ILE A 61 -16.38 11.61 2.10
CA ILE A 61 -15.65 11.35 0.85
C ILE A 61 -16.29 12.15 -0.28
N ASN A 62 -16.04 13.47 -0.28
CA ASN A 62 -16.54 14.40 -1.30
C ASN A 62 -15.39 15.09 -2.07
N LYS A 63 -14.17 14.88 -1.63
CA LYS A 63 -12.91 15.40 -2.18
C LYS A 63 -11.86 14.31 -2.13
N PRO A 64 -10.70 14.51 -2.74
CA PRO A 64 -9.55 13.67 -2.46
C PRO A 64 -9.37 13.51 -0.96
N THR A 65 -9.36 12.30 -0.46
CA THR A 65 -9.32 12.02 0.99
C THR A 65 -8.11 11.19 1.34
N VAL A 66 -7.33 11.66 2.32
CA VAL A 66 -6.23 10.93 2.93
C VAL A 66 -6.81 10.08 4.06
N LEU A 67 -6.92 8.78 3.83
CA LEU A 67 -7.44 7.82 4.81
C LEU A 67 -6.31 7.17 5.58
N SER A 68 -6.39 7.15 6.91
CA SER A 68 -5.49 6.43 7.80
C SER A 68 -6.25 5.50 8.75
N PHE A 69 -5.62 4.36 9.07
CA PHE A 69 -6.14 3.39 10.04
C PHE A 69 -5.23 3.33 11.26
N VAL A 70 -5.80 3.51 12.44
CA VAL A 70 -5.10 3.49 13.72
C VAL A 70 -5.97 2.79 14.77
N TYR A 71 -5.44 2.55 15.99
CA TYR A 71 -6.26 2.41 17.20
C TYR A 71 -5.71 3.35 18.28
N PHE A 72 -6.59 3.87 19.13
CA PHE A 72 -6.25 5.06 19.92
C PHE A 72 -5.34 4.76 21.10
N ASP A 73 -5.36 3.57 21.65
CA ASP A 73 -4.47 3.16 22.75
C ASP A 73 -3.17 2.50 22.25
N CYS A 74 -2.81 2.67 20.98
CA CYS A 74 -1.63 2.06 20.39
C CYS A 74 -0.33 2.54 21.06
N PRO A 75 0.48 1.63 21.63
CA PRO A 75 1.77 1.99 22.21
C PRO A 75 2.89 2.11 21.14
N GLY A 76 2.61 1.77 19.88
CA GLY A 76 3.61 1.61 18.84
C GLY A 76 3.46 2.57 17.65
N LEU A 77 3.09 2.05 16.48
CA LEU A 77 3.19 2.74 15.19
C LEU A 77 2.10 3.79 14.91
N CYS A 78 0.95 3.77 15.61
CA CYS A 78 -0.15 4.69 15.32
C CYS A 78 0.21 6.15 15.62
N ASN A 79 0.90 6.42 16.72
CA ASN A 79 1.32 7.78 17.05
C ASN A 79 2.34 8.32 16.03
N PRO A 80 3.44 7.62 15.69
CA PRO A 80 4.33 8.03 14.61
C PRO A 80 3.63 8.21 13.25
N LEU A 81 2.61 7.42 12.93
CA LEU A 81 1.82 7.59 11.71
C LEU A 81 1.05 8.91 11.73
N LEU A 82 0.33 9.20 12.82
CA LEU A 82 -0.44 10.44 12.97
C LEU A 82 0.47 11.67 13.01
N ASP A 83 1.64 11.59 13.66
CA ASP A 83 2.67 12.64 13.63
C ASP A 83 3.15 12.91 12.19
N GLY A 84 3.41 11.85 11.43
CA GLY A 84 3.81 11.98 10.03
C GLY A 84 2.73 12.59 9.15
N VAL A 85 1.45 12.26 9.38
CA VAL A 85 0.33 12.90 8.69
C VAL A 85 0.23 14.37 9.07
N ASN A 86 0.29 14.72 10.37
CA ASN A 86 0.28 16.10 10.84
C ASN A 86 1.43 16.93 10.25
N ASP A 87 2.63 16.35 10.21
CA ASP A 87 3.81 16.99 9.65
C ASP A 87 3.67 17.27 8.14
N VAL A 88 3.23 16.28 7.36
CA VAL A 88 3.11 16.43 5.92
C VAL A 88 1.95 17.35 5.53
N VAL A 89 0.83 17.32 6.27
CA VAL A 89 -0.30 18.22 6.08
C VAL A 89 0.10 19.68 6.35
N GLY A 90 0.94 19.92 7.36
CA GLY A 90 1.46 21.25 7.67
C GLY A 90 2.50 21.79 6.66
N LYS A 91 3.13 20.90 5.87
CA LYS A 91 4.23 21.25 4.94
C LYS A 91 3.83 21.24 3.46
N VAL A 92 2.77 20.50 3.11
CA VAL A 92 2.34 20.40 1.71
C VAL A 92 1.74 21.74 1.23
N ASP A 93 2.07 22.12 0.01
CA ASP A 93 1.48 23.30 -0.65
C ASP A 93 0.10 22.94 -1.25
N LEU A 94 -0.82 22.53 -0.37
CA LEU A 94 -2.24 22.24 -0.64
C LEU A 94 -3.06 22.69 0.59
N LYS A 95 -4.30 23.07 0.36
CA LYS A 95 -5.18 23.57 1.42
C LYS A 95 -6.12 22.48 1.91
N LEU A 96 -5.90 22.01 3.14
CA LEU A 96 -6.80 21.09 3.83
C LEU A 96 -8.21 21.68 3.91
N GLY A 97 -9.22 20.89 3.55
CA GLY A 97 -10.62 21.33 3.48
C GLY A 97 -11.02 21.99 2.15
N ILE A 98 -10.05 22.32 1.28
CA ILE A 98 -10.30 22.85 -0.07
C ILE A 98 -9.87 21.85 -1.13
N ASP A 99 -8.59 21.49 -1.15
CA ASP A 99 -8.00 20.60 -2.14
C ASP A 99 -8.17 19.11 -1.75
N TYR A 100 -8.21 18.83 -0.46
CA TYR A 100 -8.37 17.47 0.09
C TYR A 100 -8.86 17.51 1.53
N ASP A 101 -9.31 16.37 2.02
CA ASP A 101 -9.66 16.14 3.42
C ASP A 101 -8.81 15.00 4.01
N VAL A 102 -8.75 14.91 5.35
CA VAL A 102 -8.08 13.81 6.07
C VAL A 102 -9.10 13.09 6.92
N LEU A 103 -9.08 11.76 6.85
CA LEU A 103 -9.96 10.88 7.60
C LEU A 103 -9.13 9.83 8.33
N THR A 104 -9.29 9.75 9.63
CA THR A 104 -8.67 8.73 10.47
C THR A 104 -9.77 7.84 11.06
N ILE A 105 -9.68 6.53 10.83
CA ILE A 105 -10.66 5.56 11.34
C ILE A 105 -9.94 4.65 12.34
N SER A 106 -10.52 4.52 13.55
CA SER A 106 -10.04 3.49 14.47
C SER A 106 -10.47 2.12 13.99
N PHE A 107 -9.51 1.19 13.91
CA PHE A 107 -9.80 -0.21 13.64
C PHE A 107 -10.03 -1.05 14.91
N ASN A 108 -10.00 -0.44 16.09
CA ASN A 108 -10.38 -1.09 17.34
C ASN A 108 -11.84 -0.78 17.67
N PRO A 109 -12.77 -1.74 17.59
CA PRO A 109 -14.19 -1.51 17.91
C PRO A 109 -14.44 -1.11 19.36
N GLY A 110 -13.45 -1.30 20.24
CA GLY A 110 -13.51 -0.86 21.65
C GLY A 110 -13.17 0.61 21.85
N ASP A 111 -12.73 1.34 20.82
CA ASP A 111 -12.44 2.77 20.93
C ASP A 111 -13.72 3.60 20.93
N SER A 112 -13.75 4.63 21.78
CA SER A 112 -14.90 5.55 21.88
C SER A 112 -14.64 6.85 21.12
N TYR A 113 -15.70 7.56 20.78
CA TYR A 113 -15.60 8.89 20.17
C TYR A 113 -14.88 9.90 21.09
N LEU A 114 -14.94 9.73 22.42
CA LEU A 114 -14.22 10.58 23.35
C LEU A 114 -12.71 10.43 23.18
N LYS A 115 -12.21 9.21 22.96
CA LYS A 115 -10.82 8.97 22.60
C LYS A 115 -10.46 9.57 21.24
N ALA A 116 -11.39 9.57 20.29
CA ALA A 116 -11.20 10.23 19.00
C ALA A 116 -10.96 11.74 19.15
N VAL A 117 -11.73 12.42 20.03
CA VAL A 117 -11.54 13.84 20.36
C VAL A 117 -10.14 14.09 20.93
N GLU A 118 -9.72 13.27 21.91
CA GLU A 118 -8.40 13.39 22.54
C GLU A 118 -7.28 13.20 21.52
N LYS A 119 -7.37 12.15 20.68
CA LYS A 119 -6.38 11.90 19.62
C LYS A 119 -6.32 13.05 18.62
N LYS A 120 -7.44 13.56 18.17
CA LYS A 120 -7.50 14.70 17.26
C LYS A 120 -6.80 15.91 17.86
N ALA A 121 -7.06 16.25 19.12
CA ALA A 121 -6.43 17.38 19.82
C ALA A 121 -4.90 17.22 19.88
N ASN A 122 -4.41 15.98 20.08
CA ASN A 122 -2.98 15.71 20.22
C ASN A 122 -2.22 15.74 18.87
N PHE A 123 -2.88 15.37 17.77
CA PHE A 123 -2.21 15.16 16.48
C PHE A 123 -2.58 16.18 15.38
N SER A 124 -3.41 17.17 15.66
CA SER A 124 -3.72 18.26 14.71
C SER A 124 -3.03 19.58 15.04
N THR A 125 -1.86 19.54 15.67
CA THR A 125 -1.17 20.71 16.22
C THR A 125 -0.47 21.59 15.17
N ASN A 126 -0.06 21.02 14.02
CA ASN A 126 0.61 21.74 12.94
C ASN A 126 -0.36 22.39 11.93
N ILE A 127 -1.65 22.28 12.17
CA ILE A 127 -2.70 22.87 11.34
C ILE A 127 -3.51 23.87 12.14
N THR A 128 -4.03 24.90 11.46
CA THR A 128 -4.88 25.89 12.12
C THR A 128 -6.17 25.26 12.61
N GLU A 129 -6.76 25.78 13.68
CA GLU A 129 -8.04 25.29 14.21
C GLU A 129 -9.14 25.27 13.14
N ALA A 130 -9.15 26.29 12.25
CA ALA A 130 -10.08 26.34 11.13
C ALA A 130 -9.91 25.18 10.14
N ASN A 131 -8.70 24.66 9.98
CA ASN A 131 -8.39 23.52 9.10
C ASN A 131 -8.55 22.18 9.83
N ALA A 132 -8.36 22.12 11.15
CA ALA A 132 -8.49 20.91 11.95
C ALA A 132 -9.86 20.25 11.83
N LYS A 133 -10.93 21.02 11.55
CA LYS A 133 -12.27 20.50 11.27
C LYS A 133 -12.36 19.59 10.02
N ASN A 134 -11.36 19.69 9.12
CA ASN A 134 -11.29 18.89 7.89
C ASN A 134 -10.37 17.65 8.05
N TRP A 135 -9.88 17.41 9.27
CA TRP A 135 -9.29 16.14 9.66
C TRP A 135 -10.23 15.46 10.65
N ASN A 136 -10.99 14.48 10.17
CA ASN A 136 -12.05 13.82 10.94
C ASN A 136 -11.56 12.48 11.49
N TYR A 137 -12.06 12.13 12.68
CA TYR A 137 -11.75 10.88 13.36
C TYR A 137 -13.04 10.10 13.57
N LEU A 138 -13.07 8.86 13.11
CA LEU A 138 -14.25 8.00 13.21
C LEU A 138 -13.95 6.75 14.03
N VAL A 139 -14.96 6.27 14.75
CA VAL A 139 -14.98 4.96 15.41
C VAL A 139 -16.17 4.16 14.91
N GLY A 140 -16.05 2.84 14.84
CA GLY A 140 -17.10 1.97 14.34
C GLY A 140 -17.18 0.65 15.09
N ASP A 141 -18.25 -0.09 14.83
CA ASP A 141 -18.41 -1.45 15.29
C ASP A 141 -17.55 -2.44 14.46
N ASP A 142 -17.45 -3.68 14.94
CA ASP A 142 -16.69 -4.75 14.28
C ASP A 142 -17.09 -4.94 12.81
N THR A 143 -18.38 -4.84 12.49
CA THR A 143 -18.89 -5.10 11.14
C THR A 143 -18.43 -4.03 10.16
N ASN A 144 -18.64 -2.76 10.51
CA ASN A 144 -18.26 -1.63 9.65
C ASN A 144 -16.74 -1.45 9.58
N VAL A 145 -16.04 -1.65 10.69
CA VAL A 145 -14.57 -1.61 10.73
C VAL A 145 -13.95 -2.70 9.85
N ASN A 146 -14.38 -3.95 9.98
CA ASN A 146 -13.87 -5.03 9.15
C ASN A 146 -14.20 -4.81 7.66
N ALA A 147 -15.40 -4.30 7.35
CA ALA A 147 -15.78 -4.03 5.96
C ALA A 147 -14.89 -2.96 5.30
N ILE A 148 -14.53 -1.87 6.00
CA ILE A 148 -13.65 -0.85 5.44
C ILE A 148 -12.20 -1.33 5.35
N LEU A 149 -11.73 -2.10 6.32
CA LEU A 149 -10.38 -2.70 6.27
C LEU A 149 -10.26 -3.68 5.10
N ASP A 150 -11.25 -4.54 4.89
CA ASP A 150 -11.28 -5.48 3.77
C ASP A 150 -11.35 -4.76 2.43
N ALA A 151 -12.18 -3.72 2.30
CA ALA A 151 -12.27 -2.89 1.10
C ALA A 151 -10.92 -2.24 0.75
N CYS A 152 -10.15 -1.81 1.76
CA CYS A 152 -8.82 -1.26 1.58
C CYS A 152 -7.71 -2.32 1.51
N GLY A 153 -8.03 -3.60 1.60
CA GLY A 153 -7.03 -4.67 1.68
C GLY A 153 -6.07 -4.55 2.87
N PHE A 154 -6.51 -3.86 3.93
CA PHE A 154 -5.71 -3.55 5.11
C PHE A 154 -5.96 -4.61 6.19
N LYS A 155 -4.98 -5.47 6.45
CA LYS A 155 -5.12 -6.61 7.36
C LYS A 155 -4.43 -6.36 8.68
N VAL A 156 -5.21 -6.42 9.75
CA VAL A 156 -4.77 -6.31 11.13
C VAL A 156 -4.98 -7.64 11.86
N LYS A 157 -4.17 -7.88 12.88
CA LYS A 157 -4.28 -9.09 13.71
C LYS A 157 -4.19 -8.71 15.17
N LYS A 158 -5.22 -9.06 15.94
CA LYS A 158 -5.21 -8.87 17.38
C LYS A 158 -4.25 -9.86 18.05
N VAL A 159 -3.37 -9.36 18.91
CA VAL A 159 -2.38 -10.14 19.65
C VAL A 159 -2.45 -9.73 21.14
N GLY A 160 -3.18 -10.51 21.93
CA GLY A 160 -3.45 -10.15 23.32
C GLY A 160 -4.34 -8.89 23.40
N VAL A 161 -3.83 -7.85 24.05
CA VAL A 161 -4.52 -6.55 24.17
C VAL A 161 -4.19 -5.60 23.02
N ASP A 162 -3.14 -5.88 22.26
CA ASP A 162 -2.62 -5.04 21.17
C ASP A 162 -2.99 -5.59 19.78
N TYR A 163 -2.60 -4.85 18.75
CA TYR A 163 -2.78 -5.23 17.36
C TYR A 163 -1.47 -5.17 16.59
N MET A 164 -1.20 -6.18 15.78
CA MET A 164 -0.24 -6.11 14.69
C MET A 164 -0.94 -5.52 13.47
N HIS A 165 -0.38 -4.45 12.91
CA HIS A 165 -0.95 -3.75 11.76
C HIS A 165 0.14 -3.13 10.88
N PRO A 166 -0.10 -2.96 9.57
CA PRO A 166 0.78 -2.18 8.72
C PRO A 166 0.63 -0.67 9.00
N SER A 167 1.58 0.13 8.51
CA SER A 167 1.53 1.59 8.57
C SER A 167 1.51 2.16 7.16
N ALA A 168 0.43 2.84 6.82
CA ALA A 168 0.24 3.52 5.54
C ALA A 168 -0.91 4.52 5.60
N ILE A 169 -0.91 5.48 4.70
CA ILE A 169 -2.08 6.29 4.33
C ILE A 169 -2.55 5.88 2.94
N ILE A 170 -3.86 5.99 2.71
CA ILE A 170 -4.53 5.56 1.48
C ILE A 170 -5.22 6.77 0.87
N LEU A 171 -5.00 7.03 -0.40
CA LEU A 171 -5.63 8.13 -1.13
C LEU A 171 -6.91 7.64 -1.80
N ILE A 172 -7.99 8.33 -1.50
CA ILE A 172 -9.33 8.05 -2.03
C ILE A 172 -9.78 9.22 -2.90
N SER A 173 -10.30 8.91 -4.09
CA SER A 173 -10.87 9.94 -4.98
C SER A 173 -12.24 10.42 -4.48
N PRO A 174 -12.77 11.56 -5.01
CA PRO A 174 -14.15 12.01 -4.72
C PRO A 174 -15.22 10.96 -5.07
N ASP A 175 -14.93 10.07 -6.02
CA ASP A 175 -15.80 8.95 -6.42
C ASP A 175 -15.56 7.70 -5.55
N ALA A 176 -14.95 7.86 -4.38
CA ALA A 176 -14.62 6.80 -3.43
C ALA A 176 -13.68 5.69 -3.96
N LYS A 177 -12.97 5.94 -5.06
CA LYS A 177 -12.02 4.98 -5.62
C LYS A 177 -10.68 5.06 -4.88
N ILE A 178 -10.09 3.91 -4.58
CA ILE A 178 -8.74 3.82 -4.02
C ILE A 178 -7.73 4.10 -5.13
N THR A 179 -6.94 5.17 -4.97
CA THR A 179 -6.02 5.63 -6.02
C THR A 179 -4.55 5.37 -5.71
N ARG A 180 -4.16 5.40 -4.44
CA ARG A 180 -2.76 5.23 -4.07
C ARG A 180 -2.59 4.82 -2.60
N TYR A 181 -1.51 4.09 -2.32
CA TYR A 181 -1.04 3.80 -0.97
C TYR A 181 0.32 4.46 -0.76
N LEU A 182 0.51 5.15 0.36
CA LEU A 182 1.79 5.68 0.79
C LEU A 182 2.17 4.97 2.10
N TYR A 183 3.26 4.21 2.07
CA TYR A 183 3.69 3.35 3.19
C TYR A 183 4.61 4.09 4.16
N GLY A 184 4.57 3.66 5.41
CA GLY A 184 5.42 4.13 6.49
C GLY A 184 4.73 5.14 7.40
N THR A 185 5.56 5.84 8.19
CA THR A 185 5.14 6.85 9.16
C THR A 185 5.72 8.23 8.84
N TYR A 186 6.44 8.36 7.75
CA TYR A 186 7.01 9.62 7.27
C TYR A 186 6.64 9.80 5.80
N PHE A 187 6.11 10.97 5.46
CA PHE A 187 5.62 11.27 4.13
C PHE A 187 6.28 12.52 3.58
N LEU A 188 6.66 12.48 2.31
CA LEU A 188 7.20 13.66 1.63
C LEU A 188 6.04 14.55 1.13
N PRO A 189 6.13 15.89 1.30
CA PRO A 189 5.11 16.82 0.77
C PRO A 189 4.86 16.64 -0.72
N PHE A 190 5.91 16.35 -1.50
CA PHE A 190 5.80 16.06 -2.92
C PHE A 190 4.95 14.82 -3.21
N ASP A 191 5.17 13.72 -2.46
CA ASP A 191 4.42 12.48 -2.66
C ASP A 191 2.95 12.64 -2.31
N LEU A 192 2.63 13.37 -1.23
CA LEU A 192 1.26 13.69 -0.88
C LEU A 192 0.60 14.57 -1.94
N LYS A 193 1.30 15.62 -2.42
CA LYS A 193 0.79 16.52 -3.46
C LYS A 193 0.45 15.76 -4.75
N MET A 194 1.34 14.88 -5.18
CA MET A 194 1.11 14.03 -6.36
C MET A 194 -0.07 13.09 -6.16
N ALA A 195 -0.13 12.43 -5.00
CA ALA A 195 -1.19 11.48 -4.68
C ALA A 195 -2.58 12.15 -4.58
N VAL A 196 -2.68 13.36 -4.01
CA VAL A 196 -3.91 14.17 -4.00
C VAL A 196 -4.30 14.59 -5.42
N SER A 197 -3.33 15.02 -6.24
CA SER A 197 -3.59 15.39 -7.65
C SER A 197 -4.10 14.19 -8.46
N GLU A 198 -3.54 13.00 -8.26
CA GLU A 198 -4.01 11.76 -8.91
C GLU A 198 -5.42 11.39 -8.43
N ALA A 199 -5.66 11.46 -7.12
CA ALA A 199 -6.98 11.20 -6.53
C ALA A 199 -8.05 12.17 -7.04
N SER A 200 -7.72 13.45 -7.22
CA SER A 200 -8.66 14.46 -7.76
C SER A 200 -9.12 14.13 -9.19
N GLN A 201 -8.31 13.40 -9.93
CA GLN A 201 -8.61 12.96 -11.31
C GLN A 201 -9.16 11.53 -11.37
N GLY A 202 -9.30 10.85 -10.23
CA GLY A 202 -9.69 9.44 -10.17
C GLY A 202 -8.69 8.49 -10.82
N VAL A 203 -7.43 8.91 -10.95
CA VAL A 203 -6.35 8.13 -11.57
C VAL A 203 -5.62 7.34 -10.49
N SER A 204 -5.64 6.02 -10.61
CA SER A 204 -4.88 5.14 -9.73
C SER A 204 -3.48 4.92 -10.26
N ARG A 205 -2.52 4.87 -9.36
CA ARG A 205 -1.14 4.55 -9.67
C ARG A 205 -0.59 3.53 -8.68
N PRO A 206 -0.01 2.42 -9.16
CA PRO A 206 0.64 1.47 -8.28
C PRO A 206 1.81 2.15 -7.57
N THR A 207 1.93 1.88 -6.29
CA THR A 207 3.03 2.37 -5.49
C THR A 207 4.35 1.84 -6.08
N ILE A 208 5.38 2.68 -6.22
CA ILE A 208 6.73 2.29 -6.70
C ILE A 208 7.28 1.11 -5.87
N THR A 209 6.79 0.94 -4.66
CA THR A 209 7.05 -0.20 -3.78
C THR A 209 6.82 -1.56 -4.45
N ARG A 210 5.91 -1.69 -5.44
CA ARG A 210 5.74 -2.96 -6.19
C ARG A 210 7.00 -3.37 -6.93
N VAL A 211 7.75 -2.44 -7.50
CA VAL A 211 9.05 -2.72 -8.15
C VAL A 211 10.08 -3.10 -7.08
N LEU A 212 10.06 -2.41 -5.94
CA LEU A 212 10.94 -2.73 -4.81
C LEU A 212 10.54 -4.07 -4.14
N GLN A 213 9.24 -4.37 -4.01
CA GLN A 213 8.77 -5.66 -3.48
C GLN A 213 9.13 -6.85 -4.38
N PHE A 214 9.31 -6.64 -5.69
CA PHE A 214 9.86 -7.68 -6.56
C PHE A 214 11.31 -8.02 -6.19
N CYS A 215 12.09 -7.02 -5.80
CA CYS A 215 13.51 -7.17 -5.43
C CYS A 215 13.71 -7.45 -3.93
N PHE A 216 12.79 -6.98 -3.08
CA PHE A 216 12.88 -7.08 -1.62
C PHE A 216 11.61 -7.74 -1.06
N SER A 217 11.75 -8.66 -0.12
CA SER A 217 10.65 -9.22 0.67
C SER A 217 10.69 -8.62 2.07
N TYR A 218 9.56 -8.14 2.54
CA TYR A 218 9.43 -7.73 3.94
C TYR A 218 9.36 -8.98 4.82
N ASP A 219 10.25 -9.09 5.78
CA ASP A 219 10.23 -10.10 6.83
C ASP A 219 9.48 -9.54 8.06
N PRO A 220 8.25 -10.00 8.33
CA PRO A 220 7.46 -9.50 9.45
C PRO A 220 8.06 -9.85 10.82
N GLN A 221 8.86 -10.92 10.91
CA GLN A 221 9.48 -11.36 12.16
C GLN A 221 10.74 -10.55 12.50
N GLY A 222 11.49 -10.16 11.45
CA GLY A 222 12.71 -9.37 11.61
C GLY A 222 12.51 -7.86 11.45
N GLN A 223 11.30 -7.39 11.09
CA GLN A 223 10.99 -5.98 10.76
C GLN A 223 11.97 -5.35 9.75
N LYS A 224 12.50 -6.16 8.81
CA LYS A 224 13.51 -5.76 7.83
C LYS A 224 13.11 -6.17 6.43
N TYR A 225 13.52 -5.35 5.45
CA TYR A 225 13.46 -5.75 4.05
C TYR A 225 14.63 -6.67 3.71
N THR A 226 14.34 -7.89 3.29
CA THR A 226 15.36 -8.85 2.84
C THR A 226 15.40 -8.90 1.31
N LEU A 227 16.59 -8.84 0.73
CA LEU A 227 16.80 -8.96 -0.71
C LEU A 227 16.39 -10.35 -1.21
N GLN A 228 15.48 -10.40 -2.17
CA GLN A 228 15.13 -11.67 -2.84
C GLN A 228 16.18 -12.03 -3.90
N ILE A 229 17.36 -12.44 -3.43
CA ILE A 229 18.52 -12.78 -4.28
C ILE A 229 18.15 -13.79 -5.36
N THR A 230 17.27 -14.76 -5.05
CA THR A 230 16.81 -15.79 -6.01
C THR A 230 16.06 -15.21 -7.20
N LYS A 231 15.18 -14.22 -7.00
CA LYS A 231 14.43 -13.58 -8.10
C LYS A 231 15.35 -12.70 -8.95
N ILE A 232 16.21 -11.92 -8.29
CA ILE A 232 17.16 -11.03 -8.97
C ILE A 232 18.14 -11.85 -9.81
N SER A 233 18.74 -12.89 -9.25
CA SER A 233 19.67 -13.75 -9.97
C SER A 233 19.01 -14.49 -11.14
N ALA A 234 17.78 -14.99 -10.97
CA ALA A 234 17.03 -15.64 -12.04
C ALA A 234 16.77 -14.68 -13.22
N THR A 235 16.37 -13.43 -12.93
CA THR A 235 16.13 -12.40 -13.97
C THR A 235 17.42 -12.04 -14.71
N VAL A 236 18.53 -11.88 -14.00
CA VAL A 236 19.85 -11.58 -14.59
C VAL A 236 20.32 -12.74 -15.48
N ILE A 237 20.21 -13.97 -15.01
CA ILE A 237 20.58 -15.16 -15.79
C ILE A 237 19.75 -15.26 -17.07
N LEU A 238 18.42 -15.05 -16.97
CA LEU A 238 17.51 -15.09 -18.11
C LEU A 238 17.86 -14.01 -19.14
N PHE A 239 18.19 -12.81 -18.70
CA PHE A 239 18.60 -11.70 -19.54
C PHE A 239 19.90 -12.02 -20.32
N PHE A 240 20.93 -12.53 -19.65
CA PHE A 240 22.17 -12.92 -20.30
C PHE A 240 22.00 -14.12 -21.25
N ALA A 241 21.14 -15.08 -20.88
CA ALA A 241 20.82 -16.20 -21.74
C ALA A 241 20.12 -15.74 -23.04
N LEU A 242 19.22 -14.76 -22.94
CA LEU A 242 18.54 -14.16 -24.09
C LEU A 242 19.54 -13.43 -25.01
N ILE A 243 20.45 -12.63 -24.44
CA ILE A 243 21.49 -11.95 -25.20
C ILE A 243 22.39 -12.98 -25.92
N LEU A 244 22.82 -14.01 -25.22
CA LEU A 244 23.64 -15.06 -25.80
C LEU A 244 22.93 -15.75 -26.97
N LEU A 245 21.63 -16.06 -26.80
CA LEU A 245 20.79 -16.65 -27.86
C LEU A 245 20.72 -15.72 -29.08
N LEU A 246 20.47 -14.44 -28.89
CA LEU A 246 20.44 -13.43 -29.96
C LEU A 246 21.78 -13.35 -30.71
N VAL A 247 22.90 -13.31 -29.98
CA VAL A 247 24.25 -13.28 -30.57
C VAL A 247 24.51 -14.54 -31.39
N LEU A 248 24.09 -15.72 -30.94
CA LEU A 248 24.27 -16.97 -31.65
C LEU A 248 23.39 -17.06 -32.93
N ILE A 249 22.21 -16.45 -32.93
CA ILE A 249 21.32 -16.41 -34.09
C ILE A 249 21.82 -15.42 -35.13
N ILE A 250 22.27 -14.23 -34.71
CA ILE A 250 22.67 -13.12 -35.59
C ILE A 250 24.08 -13.35 -36.18
N LYS A 251 24.94 -14.15 -35.51
CA LYS A 251 26.33 -14.38 -35.98
C LYS A 251 26.34 -15.09 -37.34
N PRO A 252 26.79 -14.44 -38.43
CA PRO A 252 26.76 -15.02 -39.75
C PRO A 252 27.68 -16.26 -39.82
N LYS A 253 27.21 -17.32 -40.49
CA LYS A 253 28.04 -18.50 -40.79
C LYS A 253 29.29 -18.06 -41.55
N ARG A 254 30.46 -18.13 -40.92
CA ARG A 254 31.72 -17.98 -41.63
C ARG A 254 31.74 -19.03 -42.79
N LYS A 255 31.73 -18.57 -44.05
CA LYS A 255 32.02 -19.43 -45.20
C LYS A 255 33.44 -19.96 -45.02
N LYS A 256 33.59 -21.27 -44.97
CA LYS A 256 34.91 -21.91 -45.17
C LYS A 256 35.31 -21.69 -46.62
N THR A 257 36.31 -20.86 -46.84
CA THR A 257 37.06 -20.87 -48.08
C THR A 257 37.92 -22.12 -48.08
N VAL A 258 37.73 -22.94 -49.11
CA VAL A 258 38.57 -24.11 -49.49
C VAL A 258 39.73 -23.59 -50.24
#